data_c27ead6538e85934b830ea1b17fd36f4
#
_entry.id   c27ead6538e85934b830ea1b17fd36f4
#
_cell.length_a   1.000
_cell.length_b   1.000
_cell.length_c   1.000
_cell.angle_alpha   90.00
_cell.angle_beta   90.00
_cell.angle_gamma   90.00
#
_symmetry.space_group_name_H-M   'P 1'
#
loop_
_entity.id
_entity.type
_entity.pdbx_description
1 polymer ?
#
loop_
_entity_poly.entity_id
_entity_poly.type
_entity_poly.pdbx_seq_one_letter_code
_entity_poly.pdbx_strand_id
1 'polypeptide(L)'
;MHQPILVAALLLVSLVLENRRKERRFDIIEKLKKQFEIKRVIDLSYFEKESVFLEGTGSMILDRQNKICYAALSDRTNLIALNDFCNRALYNPVTFKSYQKVEGKINLIYHTNVMMCIADQYAIVCLETIHNTKEREVLISSLEKTNKEII
;
A
#
# COMPACT_ATOMS: atom_id res chain seq x y z
N MET A 1 -10.94 -34.32 -5.61
CA MET A 1 -10.46 -33.55 -4.45
C MET A 1 -10.18 -32.14 -4.92
N HIS A 2 -10.94 -31.15 -4.44
CA HIS A 2 -10.68 -29.72 -4.75
C HIS A 2 -9.44 -29.31 -3.99
N GLN A 3 -8.36 -28.93 -4.69
CA GLN A 3 -7.20 -28.29 -4.01
C GLN A 3 -7.66 -26.93 -3.47
N PRO A 4 -7.40 -26.60 -2.20
CA PRO A 4 -7.74 -25.31 -1.64
C PRO A 4 -7.00 -24.20 -2.40
N ILE A 5 -7.69 -23.09 -2.67
CA ILE A 5 -7.07 -21.92 -3.30
C ILE A 5 -6.03 -21.36 -2.34
N LEU A 6 -4.80 -21.23 -2.85
CA LEU A 6 -3.68 -20.68 -2.08
C LEU A 6 -3.82 -19.17 -1.91
N VAL A 7 -3.85 -18.69 -0.69
CA VAL A 7 -3.76 -17.26 -0.33
C VAL A 7 -2.41 -16.98 0.31
N ALA A 8 -1.56 -16.22 -0.36
CA ALA A 8 -0.18 -15.99 0.09
C ALA A 8 -0.11 -15.26 1.44
N ALA A 9 -0.95 -14.25 1.67
CA ALA A 9 -1.06 -13.54 2.94
C ALA A 9 -2.40 -12.82 3.09
N LEU A 10 -2.86 -12.67 4.32
CA LEU A 10 -3.89 -11.72 4.73
C LEU A 10 -3.22 -10.55 5.46
N LEU A 11 -3.70 -9.33 5.21
CA LEU A 11 -3.22 -8.12 5.86
C LEU A 11 -4.31 -7.52 6.75
N LEU A 12 -4.00 -7.34 8.05
CA LEU A 12 -4.76 -6.49 8.94
C LEU A 12 -4.06 -5.14 9.01
N VAL A 13 -4.73 -4.12 8.52
CA VAL A 13 -4.18 -2.76 8.42
C VAL A 13 -4.28 -1.99 9.73
N SER A 14 -3.43 -0.97 9.87
CA SER A 14 -3.48 0.02 10.94
C SER A 14 -4.27 1.23 10.45
N LEU A 15 -5.36 1.59 11.14
CA LEU A 15 -6.36 2.57 10.71
C LEU A 15 -6.35 3.82 11.59
N VAL A 16 -6.37 5.01 10.96
CA VAL A 16 -6.47 6.31 11.65
C VAL A 16 -7.78 6.40 12.43
N LEU A 17 -8.90 6.13 11.77
CA LEU A 17 -10.23 6.32 12.36
C LEU A 17 -10.63 5.14 13.26
N GLU A 18 -10.86 5.42 14.54
CA GLU A 18 -11.19 4.40 15.54
C GLU A 18 -12.49 3.64 15.24
N ASN A 19 -13.49 4.31 14.68
CA ASN A 19 -14.75 3.66 14.30
C ASN A 19 -14.51 2.59 13.21
N ARG A 20 -13.56 2.80 12.30
CA ARG A 20 -13.21 1.84 11.26
C ARG A 20 -12.44 0.64 11.78
N ARG A 21 -11.78 0.75 12.94
CA ARG A 21 -11.10 -0.39 13.58
C ARG A 21 -12.09 -1.50 13.96
N LYS A 22 -13.37 -1.14 14.19
CA LYS A 22 -14.47 -2.10 14.44
C LYS A 22 -14.85 -2.95 13.22
N GLU A 23 -14.44 -2.55 12.01
CA GLU A 23 -14.64 -3.30 10.78
C GLU A 23 -13.74 -4.53 10.68
N ARG A 24 -12.73 -4.68 11.56
CA ARG A 24 -11.89 -5.88 11.62
C ARG A 24 -12.69 -7.07 12.10
N ARG A 25 -12.87 -8.02 11.21
CA ARG A 25 -13.68 -9.22 11.42
C ARG A 25 -12.77 -10.43 11.57
N PHE A 26 -12.30 -10.68 12.80
CA PHE A 26 -11.48 -11.86 13.10
C PHE A 26 -12.21 -13.18 12.83
N ASP A 27 -13.54 -13.21 13.00
CA ASP A 27 -14.38 -14.35 12.65
C ASP A 27 -14.33 -14.67 11.13
N ILE A 28 -14.21 -13.66 10.28
CA ILE A 28 -14.02 -13.85 8.82
C ILE A 28 -12.65 -14.46 8.56
N ILE A 29 -11.59 -14.00 9.23
CA ILE A 29 -10.25 -14.56 9.07
C ILE A 29 -10.24 -16.05 9.41
N GLU A 30 -10.88 -16.45 10.51
CA GLU A 30 -10.99 -17.86 10.90
C GLU A 30 -11.82 -18.69 9.89
N LYS A 31 -12.86 -18.12 9.30
CA LYS A 31 -13.59 -18.76 8.20
C LYS A 31 -12.73 -18.94 6.95
N LEU A 32 -11.95 -17.91 6.58
CA LEU A 32 -11.05 -17.97 5.44
C LEU A 32 -9.95 -19.01 5.63
N LYS A 33 -9.38 -19.12 6.83
CA LYS A 33 -8.38 -20.17 7.16
C LYS A 33 -8.93 -21.59 6.97
N LYS A 34 -10.24 -21.78 7.14
CA LYS A 34 -10.89 -23.09 6.92
C LYS A 34 -11.13 -23.40 5.44
N GLN A 35 -11.28 -22.38 4.60
CA GLN A 35 -11.63 -22.53 3.19
C GLN A 35 -10.42 -22.41 2.25
N PHE A 36 -9.38 -21.71 2.71
CA PHE A 36 -8.19 -21.39 1.90
C PHE A 36 -6.92 -21.76 2.64
N GLU A 37 -5.90 -22.14 1.90
CA GLU A 37 -4.55 -22.30 2.43
C GLU A 37 -3.90 -20.93 2.61
N ILE A 38 -3.99 -20.35 3.82
CA ILE A 38 -3.41 -19.05 4.15
C ILE A 38 -2.02 -19.25 4.72
N LYS A 39 -0.98 -18.86 3.99
CA LYS A 39 0.42 -19.02 4.42
C LYS A 39 0.79 -18.14 5.61
N ARG A 40 0.25 -16.92 5.67
CA ARG A 40 0.53 -15.99 6.76
C ARG A 40 -0.56 -14.94 6.95
N VAL A 41 -0.66 -14.43 8.16
CA VAL A 41 -1.43 -13.22 8.48
C VAL A 41 -0.44 -12.15 8.93
N ILE A 42 -0.44 -11.01 8.26
CA ILE A 42 0.36 -9.84 8.63
C ILE A 42 -0.57 -8.90 9.38
N ASP A 43 -0.38 -8.80 10.68
CA ASP A 43 -1.15 -7.89 11.53
C ASP A 43 -0.30 -6.66 11.83
N LEU A 44 -0.80 -5.47 11.45
CA LEU A 44 -0.21 -4.16 11.69
C LEU A 44 -1.03 -3.34 12.68
N SER A 45 -2.11 -3.90 13.24
CA SER A 45 -3.03 -3.15 14.09
C SER A 45 -2.39 -2.65 15.39
N TYR A 46 -1.31 -3.27 15.83
CA TYR A 46 -0.56 -2.85 17.02
C TYR A 46 0.06 -1.46 16.87
N PHE A 47 0.38 -1.02 15.66
CA PHE A 47 0.90 0.32 15.39
C PHE A 47 -0.08 1.44 15.75
N GLU A 48 -1.37 1.14 15.89
CA GLU A 48 -2.38 2.14 16.26
C GLU A 48 -2.16 2.73 17.65
N LYS A 49 -1.52 1.99 18.54
CA LYS A 49 -1.15 2.46 19.88
C LYS A 49 -0.07 3.55 19.83
N GLU A 50 0.71 3.57 18.77
CA GLU A 50 1.79 4.52 18.53
C GLU A 50 1.38 5.61 17.55
N SER A 51 0.10 5.67 17.14
CA SER A 51 -0.41 6.58 16.11
C SER A 51 0.33 6.45 14.77
N VAL A 52 0.75 5.23 14.42
CA VAL A 52 1.41 4.89 13.17
C VAL A 52 0.43 4.11 12.29
N PHE A 53 0.17 4.60 11.07
CA PHE A 53 -0.91 4.08 10.24
C PHE A 53 -0.43 3.60 8.87
N LEU A 54 -1.11 2.55 8.36
CA LEU A 54 -0.98 2.04 7.00
C LEU A 54 -2.33 1.45 6.57
N GLU A 55 -3.10 2.20 5.79
CA GLU A 55 -4.51 1.90 5.48
C GLU A 55 -4.69 0.96 4.26
N GLY A 56 -3.78 0.00 4.07
CA GLY A 56 -3.93 -1.07 3.09
C GLY A 56 -3.88 -0.59 1.64
N THR A 57 -4.86 -0.96 0.84
CA THR A 57 -4.92 -0.65 -0.60
C THR A 57 -5.12 0.84 -0.92
N GLY A 58 -5.48 1.66 0.04
CA GLY A 58 -5.45 3.12 -0.09
C GLY A 58 -4.02 3.64 -0.04
N SER A 59 -3.24 3.17 0.94
CA SER A 59 -1.87 3.61 1.19
C SER A 59 -0.83 3.04 0.24
N MET A 60 -1.11 1.89 -0.38
CA MET A 60 -0.12 1.11 -1.15
C MET A 60 -0.67 0.64 -2.48
N ILE A 61 0.16 0.73 -3.53
CA ILE A 61 -0.06 0.09 -4.82
C ILE A 61 0.98 -1.01 -4.98
N LEU A 62 0.53 -2.26 -5.14
CA LEU A 62 1.40 -3.42 -5.18
C LEU A 62 1.59 -3.95 -6.61
N ASP A 63 2.82 -3.84 -7.12
CA ASP A 63 3.26 -4.65 -8.24
C ASP A 63 3.59 -6.05 -7.72
N ARG A 64 2.61 -6.94 -7.82
CA ARG A 64 2.72 -8.29 -7.26
C ARG A 64 3.71 -9.17 -8.00
N GLN A 65 3.85 -8.95 -9.30
CA GLN A 65 4.76 -9.70 -10.16
C GLN A 65 6.22 -9.36 -9.84
N ASN A 66 6.52 -8.06 -9.74
CA ASN A 66 7.88 -7.57 -9.51
C ASN A 66 8.21 -7.37 -8.03
N LYS A 67 7.25 -7.63 -7.12
CA LYS A 67 7.42 -7.45 -5.67
C LYS A 67 7.82 -6.03 -5.28
N ILE A 68 7.19 -5.04 -5.88
CA ILE A 68 7.39 -3.62 -5.57
C ILE A 68 6.12 -3.06 -4.90
N CYS A 69 6.34 -2.28 -3.86
CA CYS A 69 5.28 -1.58 -3.14
C CYS A 69 5.47 -0.07 -3.31
N TYR A 70 4.62 0.57 -4.09
CA TYR A 70 4.61 2.02 -4.28
C TYR A 70 3.73 2.69 -3.23
N ALA A 71 4.25 3.73 -2.56
CA ALA A 71 3.51 4.39 -1.48
C ALA A 71 3.81 5.89 -1.37
N ALA A 72 2.77 6.71 -1.47
CA ALA A 72 2.80 8.12 -1.15
C ALA A 72 2.71 8.31 0.37
N LEU A 73 3.79 8.81 0.99
CA LEU A 73 3.86 9.00 2.45
C LEU A 73 2.94 10.13 2.90
N SER A 74 2.19 9.87 3.96
CA SER A 74 1.19 10.79 4.54
C SER A 74 0.85 10.39 5.97
N ASP A 75 -0.06 11.10 6.61
CA ASP A 75 -0.59 10.72 7.94
C ASP A 75 -1.28 9.34 7.95
N ARG A 76 -1.72 8.84 6.78
CA ARG A 76 -2.36 7.51 6.64
C ARG A 76 -1.43 6.45 6.05
N THR A 77 -0.20 6.82 5.72
CA THR A 77 0.82 5.97 5.10
C THR A 77 2.18 6.25 5.73
N ASN A 78 2.40 5.64 6.89
CA ASN A 78 3.63 5.85 7.66
C ASN A 78 4.74 4.90 7.18
N LEU A 79 5.95 5.43 7.04
CA LEU A 79 7.12 4.69 6.56
C LEU A 79 7.49 3.49 7.46
N ILE A 80 7.31 3.61 8.78
CA ILE A 80 7.67 2.54 9.72
C ILE A 80 6.76 1.33 9.49
N ALA A 81 5.43 1.54 9.47
CA ALA A 81 4.47 0.47 9.21
C ALA A 81 4.59 -0.10 7.80
N LEU A 82 4.90 0.76 6.80
CA LEU A 82 5.17 0.33 5.43
C LEU A 82 6.39 -0.60 5.35
N ASN A 83 7.49 -0.24 6.00
CA ASN A 83 8.69 -1.08 6.01
C ASN A 83 8.45 -2.42 6.71
N ASP A 84 7.72 -2.44 7.83
CA ASP A 84 7.34 -3.70 8.49
C ASP A 84 6.50 -4.59 7.56
N PHE A 85 5.48 -4.01 6.90
CA PHE A 85 4.71 -4.72 5.89
C PHE A 85 5.59 -5.26 4.77
N CYS A 86 6.43 -4.42 4.16
CA CYS A 86 7.28 -4.80 3.03
C CYS A 86 8.26 -5.92 3.39
N ASN A 87 8.89 -5.84 4.56
CA ASN A 87 9.80 -6.87 5.07
C ASN A 87 9.09 -8.22 5.24
N ARG A 88 7.90 -8.20 5.87
CA ARG A 88 7.12 -9.42 6.13
C ARG A 88 6.45 -9.98 4.89
N ALA A 89 6.04 -9.12 3.94
CA ALA A 89 5.39 -9.52 2.69
C ALA A 89 6.37 -9.75 1.52
N LEU A 90 7.67 -9.47 1.73
CA LEU A 90 8.74 -9.58 0.74
C LEU A 90 8.51 -8.68 -0.48
N TYR A 91 8.25 -7.40 -0.20
CA TYR A 91 8.17 -6.33 -1.19
C TYR A 91 9.31 -5.33 -1.03
N ASN A 92 9.73 -4.72 -2.14
CA ASN A 92 10.68 -3.62 -2.14
C ASN A 92 9.87 -2.30 -2.14
N PRO A 93 9.99 -1.43 -1.13
CA PRO A 93 9.25 -0.18 -1.09
C PRO A 93 9.86 0.86 -2.05
N VAL A 94 8.98 1.57 -2.77
CA VAL A 94 9.28 2.80 -3.50
C VAL A 94 8.40 3.89 -2.91
N THR A 95 8.99 4.82 -2.19
CA THR A 95 8.26 5.85 -1.44
C THR A 95 8.52 7.24 -1.99
N PHE A 96 7.51 8.09 -1.90
CA PHE A 96 7.55 9.48 -2.33
C PHE A 96 6.51 10.30 -1.56
N LYS A 97 6.57 11.62 -1.63
CA LYS A 97 5.54 12.54 -1.16
C LYS A 97 4.80 13.14 -2.35
N SER A 98 3.48 13.11 -2.28
CA SER A 98 2.60 13.65 -3.31
C SER A 98 1.69 14.72 -2.72
N TYR A 99 1.45 15.80 -3.47
CA TYR A 99 0.77 17.00 -2.98
C TYR A 99 -0.38 17.40 -3.89
N GLN A 100 -1.40 18.01 -3.28
CA GLN A 100 -2.52 18.61 -3.98
C GLN A 100 -2.77 20.02 -3.45
N LYS A 101 -3.34 20.89 -4.27
CA LYS A 101 -3.78 22.22 -3.89
C LYS A 101 -5.29 22.19 -3.61
N VAL A 102 -5.68 22.48 -2.38
CA VAL A 102 -7.09 22.57 -1.96
C VAL A 102 -7.29 23.92 -1.32
N GLU A 103 -8.23 24.71 -1.83
CA GLU A 103 -8.54 26.07 -1.33
C GLU A 103 -7.30 26.96 -1.18
N GLY A 104 -6.40 26.89 -2.15
CA GLY A 104 -5.16 27.67 -2.16
C GLY A 104 -4.01 27.12 -1.30
N LYS A 105 -4.24 26.12 -0.48
CA LYS A 105 -3.23 25.49 0.40
C LYS A 105 -2.69 24.21 -0.23
N ILE A 106 -1.38 23.99 -0.06
CA ILE A 106 -0.72 22.73 -0.48
C ILE A 106 -0.82 21.73 0.67
N ASN A 107 -1.42 20.58 0.39
CA ASN A 107 -1.59 19.49 1.34
C ASN A 107 -1.05 18.19 0.76
N LEU A 108 -0.60 17.28 1.61
CA LEU A 108 -0.26 15.91 1.19
C LEU A 108 -1.51 15.19 0.65
N ILE A 109 -1.34 14.43 -0.41
CA ILE A 109 -2.33 13.44 -0.83
C ILE A 109 -2.27 12.29 0.19
N TYR A 110 -3.40 12.00 0.82
CA TYR A 110 -3.46 11.09 1.97
C TYR A 110 -3.38 9.60 1.59
N HIS A 111 -3.74 9.23 0.36
CA HIS A 111 -3.69 7.86 -0.14
C HIS A 111 -3.03 7.76 -1.51
N THR A 112 -2.22 6.74 -1.71
CA THR A 112 -1.51 6.48 -2.98
C THR A 112 -2.46 6.20 -4.14
N ASN A 113 -3.56 5.48 -3.89
CA ASN A 113 -4.53 5.11 -4.93
C ASN A 113 -5.33 6.30 -5.48
N VAL A 114 -5.23 7.48 -4.87
CA VAL A 114 -5.83 8.72 -5.41
C VAL A 114 -5.03 9.28 -6.59
N MET A 115 -3.71 9.01 -6.63
CA MET A 115 -2.81 9.62 -7.59
C MET A 115 -2.06 8.62 -8.49
N MET A 116 -2.14 7.30 -8.22
CA MET A 116 -1.58 6.30 -9.11
C MET A 116 -2.34 4.97 -9.08
N CYS A 117 -2.28 4.27 -10.19
CA CYS A 117 -2.61 2.85 -10.27
C CYS A 117 -1.62 2.13 -11.19
N ILE A 118 -1.61 0.79 -11.13
CA ILE A 118 -0.68 -0.04 -11.89
C ILE A 118 -1.42 -1.21 -12.53
N ALA A 119 -1.07 -1.52 -13.75
CA ALA A 119 -1.49 -2.68 -14.51
C ALA A 119 -0.26 -3.52 -14.92
N ASP A 120 -0.45 -4.58 -15.70
CA ASP A 120 0.64 -5.44 -16.12
C ASP A 120 1.67 -4.72 -17.01
N GLN A 121 1.19 -3.89 -17.94
CA GLN A 121 2.04 -3.23 -18.95
C GLN A 121 2.17 -1.73 -18.75
N TYR A 122 1.34 -1.10 -17.92
CA TYR A 122 1.35 0.35 -17.73
C TYR A 122 1.07 0.77 -16.30
N ALA A 123 1.40 2.01 -15.98
CA ALA A 123 1.04 2.71 -14.77
C ALA A 123 0.45 4.09 -15.09
N ILE A 124 -0.67 4.45 -14.47
CA ILE A 124 -1.20 5.81 -14.53
C ILE A 124 -0.73 6.52 -13.28
N VAL A 125 -0.03 7.66 -13.44
CA VAL A 125 0.59 8.37 -12.31
C VAL A 125 0.50 9.88 -12.52
N CYS A 126 -0.01 10.59 -11.51
CA CYS A 126 0.02 12.06 -11.49
C CYS A 126 1.41 12.57 -11.06
N LEU A 127 2.41 12.50 -11.95
CA LEU A 127 3.81 12.82 -11.65
C LEU A 127 4.02 14.27 -11.19
N GLU A 128 3.21 15.22 -11.64
CA GLU A 128 3.28 16.63 -11.26
C GLU A 128 3.00 16.87 -9.78
N THR A 129 2.29 15.93 -9.13
CA THR A 129 2.00 16.01 -7.70
C THR A 129 3.21 15.66 -6.84
N ILE A 130 4.26 15.05 -7.40
CA ILE A 130 5.50 14.67 -6.72
C ILE A 130 6.51 15.80 -6.92
N HIS A 131 6.59 16.73 -5.97
CA HIS A 131 7.42 17.93 -6.10
C HIS A 131 8.92 17.65 -5.96
N ASN A 132 9.31 16.62 -5.21
CA ASN A 132 10.71 16.22 -5.08
C ASN A 132 11.18 15.47 -6.34
N THR A 133 12.10 16.10 -7.11
CA THR A 133 12.60 15.55 -8.36
C THR A 133 13.26 14.17 -8.18
N LYS A 134 14.04 13.98 -7.10
CA LYS A 134 14.69 12.68 -6.84
C LYS A 134 13.69 11.57 -6.56
N GLU A 135 12.66 11.85 -5.75
CA GLU A 135 11.59 10.86 -5.49
C GLU A 135 10.84 10.51 -6.77
N ARG A 136 10.56 11.51 -7.61
CA ARG A 136 9.90 11.32 -8.90
C ARG A 136 10.75 10.49 -9.87
N GLU A 137 12.05 10.75 -9.96
CA GLU A 137 13.00 9.99 -10.78
C GLU A 137 13.11 8.53 -10.32
N VAL A 138 13.16 8.28 -9.00
CA VAL A 138 13.18 6.93 -8.43
C VAL A 138 11.89 6.17 -8.80
N LEU A 139 10.73 6.81 -8.70
CA LEU A 139 9.45 6.21 -9.11
C LEU A 139 9.44 5.86 -10.60
N ILE A 140 9.78 6.81 -11.48
CA ILE A 140 9.86 6.61 -12.94
C ILE A 140 10.81 5.46 -13.26
N SER A 141 12.04 5.51 -12.76
CA SER A 141 13.05 4.46 -13.00
C SER A 141 12.58 3.07 -12.52
N SER A 142 11.84 3.01 -11.42
CA SER A 142 11.28 1.75 -10.92
C SER A 142 10.20 1.17 -11.85
N LEU A 143 9.33 2.02 -12.40
CA LEU A 143 8.30 1.62 -13.36
C LEU A 143 8.90 1.17 -14.69
N GLU A 144 9.86 1.93 -15.22
CA GLU A 144 10.58 1.61 -16.46
C GLU A 144 11.35 0.29 -16.37
N LYS A 145 12.05 0.04 -15.24
CA LYS A 145 12.76 -1.23 -14.99
C LYS A 145 11.84 -2.45 -14.99
N THR A 146 10.56 -2.26 -14.76
CA THR A 146 9.54 -3.32 -14.81
C THR A 146 8.74 -3.31 -16.12
N ASN A 147 9.25 -2.60 -17.14
CA ASN A 147 8.67 -2.47 -18.49
C ASN A 147 7.24 -1.92 -18.50
N LYS A 148 6.96 -0.97 -17.63
CA LYS A 148 5.65 -0.31 -17.58
C LYS A 148 5.69 1.00 -18.36
N GLU A 149 4.75 1.18 -19.28
CA GLU A 149 4.46 2.46 -19.88
C GLU A 149 3.85 3.39 -18.83
N ILE A 150 4.33 4.63 -18.76
CA ILE A 150 3.81 5.63 -17.80
C ILE A 150 2.85 6.55 -18.55
N ILE A 151 1.61 6.61 -18.06
CA ILE A 151 0.52 7.42 -18.59
C ILE A 151 0.14 8.52 -17.60
#